data_ea988d0aefb184f3b69dc7a3f308051e
#
_entry.id   ea988d0aefb184f3b69dc7a3f308051e
#
_cell.length_a   1.000
_cell.length_b   1.000
_cell.length_c   1.000
_cell.angle_alpha   90.00
_cell.angle_beta   90.00
_cell.angle_gamma   90.00
#
_symmetry.space_group_name_H-M   'P 1'
#
loop_
_entity.id
_entity.type
_entity.pdbx_description
1 polymer ?
#
loop_
_entity_poly.entity_id
_entity_poly.type
_entity_poly.pdbx_seq_one_letter_code
_entity_poly.pdbx_strand_id
1 'polypeptide(L)'
;MVGNGHDHSAANFRAMKHHPEAFDVLGVCDLIPGKNEETYMGAKRFTLEEALALPDLDAVVIESGKDSEVYYGQKFAAKGIPIFLDKPGSSNVEEYNKLLDIVEEKKLPFGLGYVYRFNPMVKNALELKNSGELGEVYSVEAHMSVFHDRNKRRWLKTFKGGMMFYLGCHIIDAACLFMGFPDEVIPLSTSTGNDGIDCEDFGCAILKYSNGSAYIRTCASEVNGFARRSITVTGTKGTVQIHPTERHIVNDDTALDLVSEAHVTLLKDKPNPWGMDSGTEYKSEPFNRYAPMLLQFAAQVRGEEGYVMPLCYERKLMKTLALACGADNEMKR
;
A
#
# COMPACT_ATOMS: atom_id res chain seq x y z
N MET A 1 -13.23 -13.28 6.12
CA MET A 1 -12.38 -12.77 5.00
C MET A 1 -12.92 -13.26 3.68
N VAL A 2 -12.81 -12.47 2.61
CA VAL A 2 -13.31 -12.81 1.25
C VAL A 2 -12.16 -12.90 0.27
N GLY A 3 -12.07 -14.06 -0.41
CA GLY A 3 -11.04 -14.34 -1.40
C GLY A 3 -9.64 -14.59 -0.83
N ASN A 4 -8.78 -15.14 -1.68
CA ASN A 4 -7.34 -15.31 -1.47
C ASN A 4 -6.56 -15.04 -2.76
N GLY A 5 -7.14 -14.24 -3.64
CA GLY A 5 -6.55 -13.89 -4.94
C GLY A 5 -5.32 -13.01 -4.80
N HIS A 6 -5.26 -12.16 -3.78
CA HIS A 6 -4.12 -11.30 -3.51
C HIS A 6 -2.98 -12.01 -2.77
N ASP A 7 -1.74 -11.57 -2.97
CA ASP A 7 -0.55 -12.20 -2.35
C ASP A 7 -0.48 -11.95 -0.83
N HIS A 8 -1.14 -10.91 -0.32
CA HIS A 8 -1.18 -10.58 1.11
C HIS A 8 -2.22 -11.39 1.88
N SER A 9 -3.13 -12.09 1.21
CA SER A 9 -4.28 -12.77 1.83
C SER A 9 -3.92 -13.70 2.99
N ALA A 10 -2.90 -14.55 2.80
CA ALA A 10 -2.42 -15.46 3.83
C ALA A 10 -1.83 -14.71 5.03
N ALA A 11 -1.08 -13.62 4.79
CA ALA A 11 -0.47 -12.81 5.84
C ALA A 11 -1.51 -12.02 6.63
N ASN A 12 -2.50 -11.43 5.96
CA ASN A 12 -3.60 -10.71 6.60
C ASN A 12 -4.48 -11.66 7.42
N PHE A 13 -4.76 -12.87 6.92
CA PHE A 13 -5.50 -13.88 7.69
C PHE A 13 -4.74 -14.28 8.96
N ARG A 14 -3.44 -14.56 8.86
CA ARG A 14 -2.61 -14.86 10.04
C ARG A 14 -2.55 -13.71 11.02
N ALA A 15 -2.38 -12.47 10.52
CA ALA A 15 -2.36 -11.29 11.38
C ALA A 15 -3.66 -11.15 12.19
N MET A 16 -4.83 -11.34 11.58
CA MET A 16 -6.11 -11.33 12.31
C MET A 16 -6.18 -12.46 13.34
N LYS A 17 -5.70 -13.68 13.01
CA LYS A 17 -5.69 -14.81 13.95
C LYS A 17 -4.73 -14.63 15.12
N HIS A 18 -3.66 -13.86 14.95
CA HIS A 18 -2.70 -13.55 16.03
C HIS A 18 -3.17 -12.43 16.96
N HIS A 19 -4.26 -11.73 16.60
CA HIS A 19 -4.86 -10.66 17.39
C HIS A 19 -6.31 -10.97 17.81
N PRO A 20 -6.55 -12.06 18.61
CA PRO A 20 -7.89 -12.45 19.01
C PRO A 20 -8.60 -11.42 19.89
N GLU A 21 -7.84 -10.49 20.51
CA GLU A 21 -8.38 -9.35 21.24
C GLU A 21 -9.08 -8.32 20.33
N ALA A 22 -8.72 -8.30 19.05
CA ALA A 22 -9.25 -7.36 18.05
C ALA A 22 -10.17 -8.04 17.01
N PHE A 23 -10.00 -9.35 16.78
CA PHE A 23 -10.67 -10.07 15.71
C PHE A 23 -11.24 -11.41 16.17
N ASP A 24 -12.54 -11.59 16.03
CA ASP A 24 -13.17 -12.91 15.95
C ASP A 24 -13.36 -13.28 14.49
N VAL A 25 -12.48 -14.13 13.97
CA VAL A 25 -12.48 -14.53 12.55
C VAL A 25 -13.51 -15.62 12.33
N LEU A 26 -14.72 -15.25 11.95
CA LEU A 26 -15.87 -16.16 11.74
C LEU A 26 -15.59 -17.19 10.64
N GLY A 27 -14.81 -16.83 9.61
CA GLY A 27 -14.43 -17.74 8.54
C GLY A 27 -14.00 -17.05 7.25
N VAL A 28 -14.04 -17.82 6.17
CA VAL A 28 -13.60 -17.39 4.84
C VAL A 28 -14.63 -17.74 3.78
N CYS A 29 -14.71 -16.95 2.71
CA CYS A 29 -15.56 -17.27 1.57
C CYS A 29 -14.82 -17.00 0.25
N ASP A 30 -15.28 -17.68 -0.81
CA ASP A 30 -14.84 -17.49 -2.20
C ASP A 30 -13.32 -17.61 -2.40
N LEU A 31 -12.72 -18.64 -1.83
CA LEU A 31 -11.29 -18.93 -1.99
C LEU A 31 -11.02 -19.64 -3.32
N ILE A 32 -9.90 -19.27 -3.96
CA ILE A 32 -9.36 -20.00 -5.11
C ILE A 32 -8.83 -21.35 -4.61
N PRO A 33 -9.35 -22.49 -5.10
CA PRO A 33 -8.89 -23.81 -4.70
C PRO A 33 -7.39 -24.00 -4.93
N GLY A 34 -6.70 -24.65 -3.99
CA GLY A 34 -5.27 -24.95 -4.07
C GLY A 34 -4.35 -23.77 -3.75
N LYS A 35 -4.86 -22.56 -3.60
CA LYS A 35 -4.04 -21.38 -3.28
C LYS A 35 -3.96 -21.17 -1.77
N ASN A 36 -2.77 -21.40 -1.17
CA ASN A 36 -2.50 -21.21 0.27
C ASN A 36 -3.52 -21.92 1.18
N GLU A 37 -4.04 -23.07 0.79
CA GLU A 37 -5.14 -23.78 1.50
C GLU A 37 -4.79 -24.10 2.95
N GLU A 38 -3.54 -24.46 3.23
CA GLU A 38 -3.03 -24.72 4.57
C GLU A 38 -3.21 -23.56 5.54
N THR A 39 -3.11 -22.30 5.05
CA THR A 39 -3.34 -21.10 5.87
C THR A 39 -4.78 -21.02 6.38
N TYR A 40 -5.74 -21.53 5.60
CA TYR A 40 -7.17 -21.44 5.89
C TYR A 40 -7.73 -22.75 6.45
N MET A 41 -6.85 -23.74 6.75
CA MET A 41 -7.26 -25.00 7.31
C MET A 41 -7.95 -24.82 8.66
N GLY A 42 -9.12 -25.46 8.82
CA GLY A 42 -9.94 -25.29 10.02
C GLY A 42 -10.82 -24.01 10.07
N ALA A 43 -10.65 -23.09 9.13
CA ALA A 43 -11.56 -21.95 9.02
C ALA A 43 -12.91 -22.40 8.43
N LYS A 44 -14.02 -21.91 8.99
CA LYS A 44 -15.35 -22.17 8.44
C LYS A 44 -15.46 -21.58 7.03
N ARG A 45 -16.02 -22.34 6.11
CA ARG A 45 -16.22 -21.93 4.72
C ARG A 45 -17.66 -21.47 4.53
N PHE A 46 -17.83 -20.35 3.84
CA PHE A 46 -19.13 -19.78 3.48
C PHE A 46 -19.18 -19.55 1.98
N THR A 47 -20.38 -19.64 1.41
CA THR A 47 -20.66 -18.99 0.13
C THR A 47 -20.78 -17.48 0.32
N LEU A 48 -20.76 -16.71 -0.77
CA LEU A 48 -20.97 -15.26 -0.67
C LEU A 48 -22.33 -14.91 -0.07
N GLU A 49 -23.37 -15.64 -0.46
CA GLU A 49 -24.74 -15.47 0.04
C GLU A 49 -24.81 -15.74 1.54
N GLU A 50 -24.20 -16.82 2.01
CA GLU A 50 -24.14 -17.15 3.43
C GLU A 50 -23.37 -16.06 4.21
N ALA A 51 -22.23 -15.59 3.68
CA ALA A 51 -21.45 -14.52 4.31
C ALA A 51 -22.24 -13.20 4.40
N LEU A 52 -22.96 -12.83 3.34
CA LEU A 52 -23.84 -11.64 3.31
C LEU A 52 -25.09 -11.76 4.21
N ALA A 53 -25.42 -12.96 4.64
CA ALA A 53 -26.55 -13.24 5.51
C ALA A 53 -26.16 -13.44 6.98
N LEU A 54 -24.88 -13.36 7.33
CA LEU A 54 -24.41 -13.46 8.72
C LEU A 54 -24.98 -12.30 9.55
N PRO A 55 -25.71 -12.57 10.65
CA PRO A 55 -26.36 -11.52 11.44
C PRO A 55 -25.36 -10.67 12.23
N ASP A 56 -24.24 -11.26 12.63
CA ASP A 56 -23.27 -10.66 13.55
C ASP A 56 -21.91 -10.39 12.83
N LEU A 57 -21.95 -9.97 11.54
CA LEU A 57 -20.77 -9.64 10.78
C LEU A 57 -20.47 -8.14 10.92
N ASP A 58 -19.50 -7.80 11.79
CA ASP A 58 -19.10 -6.41 12.03
C ASP A 58 -18.30 -5.79 10.88
N ALA A 59 -17.52 -6.59 10.18
CA ALA A 59 -16.67 -6.11 9.08
C ALA A 59 -16.21 -7.25 8.16
N VAL A 60 -15.71 -6.88 6.99
CA VAL A 60 -15.10 -7.82 6.03
C VAL A 60 -13.74 -7.35 5.56
N VAL A 61 -12.78 -8.29 5.47
CA VAL A 61 -11.48 -8.08 4.83
C VAL A 61 -11.50 -8.80 3.47
N ILE A 62 -11.26 -8.05 2.39
CA ILE A 62 -11.37 -8.53 1.01
C ILE A 62 -9.97 -8.64 0.40
N GLU A 63 -9.60 -9.86 0.04
CA GLU A 63 -8.29 -10.26 -0.49
C GLU A 63 -8.43 -11.00 -1.84
N SER A 64 -9.44 -10.65 -2.60
CA SER A 64 -9.72 -11.26 -3.90
C SER A 64 -8.77 -10.77 -5.00
N GLY A 65 -9.02 -11.15 -6.25
CA GLY A 65 -8.30 -10.59 -7.41
C GLY A 65 -8.65 -9.11 -7.62
N LYS A 66 -7.72 -8.36 -8.21
CA LYS A 66 -7.85 -6.90 -8.41
C LYS A 66 -9.04 -6.47 -9.29
N ASP A 67 -9.60 -7.38 -10.02
CA ASP A 67 -10.81 -7.21 -10.85
C ASP A 67 -12.11 -7.53 -10.10
N SER A 68 -12.06 -8.14 -8.93
CA SER A 68 -13.23 -8.55 -8.15
C SER A 68 -13.35 -7.87 -6.77
N GLU A 69 -12.31 -7.20 -6.29
CA GLU A 69 -12.32 -6.54 -4.97
C GLU A 69 -13.47 -5.55 -4.81
N VAL A 70 -13.67 -4.67 -5.80
CA VAL A 70 -14.75 -3.68 -5.79
C VAL A 70 -16.12 -4.35 -5.81
N TYR A 71 -16.29 -5.42 -6.60
CA TYR A 71 -17.55 -6.16 -6.64
C TYR A 71 -17.95 -6.68 -5.26
N TYR A 72 -17.04 -7.33 -4.55
CA TYR A 72 -17.30 -7.77 -3.17
C TYR A 72 -17.50 -6.58 -2.24
N GLY A 73 -16.67 -5.56 -2.33
CA GLY A 73 -16.80 -4.34 -1.55
C GLY A 73 -18.17 -3.70 -1.66
N GLN A 74 -18.71 -3.54 -2.88
CA GLN A 74 -20.04 -3.00 -3.12
C GLN A 74 -21.15 -3.87 -2.51
N LYS A 75 -21.04 -5.21 -2.59
CA LYS A 75 -22.01 -6.14 -2.00
C LYS A 75 -22.11 -6.00 -0.48
N PHE A 76 -20.97 -5.96 0.21
CA PHE A 76 -20.93 -5.82 1.67
C PHE A 76 -21.28 -4.40 2.11
N ALA A 77 -20.75 -3.36 1.45
CA ALA A 77 -21.07 -1.97 1.76
C ALA A 77 -22.57 -1.67 1.56
N ALA A 78 -23.22 -2.23 0.52
CA ALA A 78 -24.66 -2.10 0.31
C ALA A 78 -25.50 -2.67 1.48
N LYS A 79 -24.97 -3.66 2.20
CA LYS A 79 -25.55 -4.22 3.42
C LYS A 79 -25.22 -3.40 4.69
N GLY A 80 -24.42 -2.35 4.59
CA GLY A 80 -23.97 -1.57 5.74
C GLY A 80 -22.80 -2.18 6.51
N ILE A 81 -22.06 -3.11 5.89
CA ILE A 81 -20.94 -3.80 6.52
C ILE A 81 -19.66 -3.05 6.18
N PRO A 82 -18.87 -2.61 7.19
CA PRO A 82 -17.54 -2.04 7.04
C PRO A 82 -16.59 -2.92 6.22
N ILE A 83 -15.75 -2.31 5.40
CA ILE A 83 -14.88 -3.04 4.48
C ILE A 83 -13.43 -2.63 4.56
N PHE A 84 -12.55 -3.61 4.48
CA PHE A 84 -11.12 -3.44 4.23
C PHE A 84 -10.78 -4.09 2.90
N LEU A 85 -10.15 -3.33 2.00
CA LEU A 85 -9.62 -3.83 0.72
C LEU A 85 -8.10 -3.90 0.76
N ASP A 86 -7.52 -4.86 0.05
CA ASP A 86 -6.10 -4.77 -0.23
C ASP A 86 -5.82 -3.72 -1.33
N LYS A 87 -4.62 -3.15 -1.31
CA LYS A 87 -4.17 -2.12 -2.26
C LYS A 87 -4.06 -2.67 -3.70
N PRO A 88 -4.23 -1.85 -4.71
CA PRO A 88 -4.67 -0.45 -4.66
C PRO A 88 -6.19 -0.27 -4.49
N GLY A 89 -6.94 -1.36 -4.31
CA GLY A 89 -8.39 -1.38 -4.10
C GLY A 89 -9.19 -1.60 -5.38
N SER A 90 -8.67 -1.26 -6.55
CA SER A 90 -9.33 -1.49 -7.84
C SER A 90 -8.36 -1.36 -9.01
N SER A 91 -8.73 -1.94 -10.16
CA SER A 91 -8.14 -1.64 -11.47
C SER A 91 -8.98 -0.65 -12.30
N ASN A 92 -10.10 -0.16 -11.76
CA ASN A 92 -11.00 0.77 -12.42
C ASN A 92 -11.39 1.91 -11.49
N VAL A 93 -11.10 3.15 -11.89
CA VAL A 93 -11.31 4.36 -11.06
C VAL A 93 -12.80 4.64 -10.85
N GLU A 94 -13.64 4.49 -11.88
CA GLU A 94 -15.09 4.76 -11.76
C GLU A 94 -15.78 3.76 -10.83
N GLU A 95 -15.49 2.45 -10.99
CA GLU A 95 -16.06 1.43 -10.11
C GLU A 95 -15.59 1.59 -8.66
N TYR A 96 -14.33 1.99 -8.47
CA TYR A 96 -13.80 2.32 -7.15
C TYR A 96 -14.55 3.52 -6.53
N ASN A 97 -14.78 4.57 -7.31
CA ASN A 97 -15.53 5.73 -6.83
C ASN A 97 -16.97 5.38 -6.46
N LYS A 98 -17.65 4.55 -7.25
CA LYS A 98 -19.00 4.04 -6.91
C LYS A 98 -19.02 3.29 -5.58
N LEU A 99 -17.99 2.48 -5.31
CA LEU A 99 -17.86 1.84 -4.00
C LEU A 99 -17.71 2.88 -2.89
N LEU A 100 -16.83 3.88 -3.07
CA LEU A 100 -16.62 4.92 -2.07
C LEU A 100 -17.87 5.80 -1.87
N ASP A 101 -18.72 5.97 -2.90
CA ASP A 101 -20.02 6.66 -2.75
C ASP A 101 -20.93 5.91 -1.77
N ILE A 102 -21.02 4.58 -1.86
CA ILE A 102 -21.79 3.75 -0.93
C ILE A 102 -21.21 3.84 0.50
N VAL A 103 -19.88 3.77 0.62
CA VAL A 103 -19.18 3.88 1.91
C VAL A 103 -19.47 5.23 2.56
N GLU A 104 -19.41 6.32 1.79
CA GLU A 104 -19.65 7.69 2.25
C GLU A 104 -21.11 7.91 2.65
N GLU A 105 -22.07 7.50 1.81
CA GLU A 105 -23.50 7.60 2.06
C GLU A 105 -23.88 6.88 3.36
N LYS A 106 -23.36 5.68 3.57
CA LYS A 106 -23.65 4.85 4.74
C LYS A 106 -22.74 5.14 5.94
N LYS A 107 -21.77 6.04 5.80
CA LYS A 107 -20.78 6.39 6.84
C LYS A 107 -20.04 5.17 7.40
N LEU A 108 -19.64 4.25 6.52
CA LEU A 108 -18.98 3.01 6.92
C LEU A 108 -17.50 3.23 7.19
N PRO A 109 -16.91 2.57 8.18
CA PRO A 109 -15.47 2.37 8.26
C PRO A 109 -14.92 1.75 6.98
N PHE A 110 -13.81 2.32 6.48
CA PHE A 110 -13.15 1.89 5.26
C PHE A 110 -11.65 1.84 5.46
N GLY A 111 -11.02 0.72 5.11
CA GLY A 111 -9.58 0.54 5.19
C GLY A 111 -8.98 0.09 3.86
N LEU A 112 -7.72 0.46 3.62
CA LEU A 112 -6.91 0.01 2.49
C LEU A 112 -5.54 -0.52 2.92
N GLY A 113 -5.06 -1.53 2.23
CA GLY A 113 -3.82 -2.25 2.51
C GLY A 113 -2.52 -1.50 2.20
N TYR A 114 -2.46 -0.19 2.43
CA TYR A 114 -1.26 0.62 2.24
C TYR A 114 -0.32 0.54 3.45
N VAL A 115 0.46 -0.53 3.52
CA VAL A 115 1.33 -0.87 4.66
C VAL A 115 2.33 0.23 5.05
N TYR A 116 2.80 1.05 4.10
CA TYR A 116 3.78 2.11 4.39
C TYR A 116 3.21 3.28 5.18
N ARG A 117 1.90 3.47 5.21
CA ARG A 117 1.23 4.43 6.13
C ARG A 117 1.51 4.09 7.61
N PHE A 118 1.85 2.83 7.90
CA PHE A 118 2.09 2.30 9.24
C PHE A 118 3.57 1.97 9.50
N ASN A 119 4.45 2.15 8.50
CA ASN A 119 5.89 1.95 8.67
C ASN A 119 6.45 2.98 9.68
N PRO A 120 7.19 2.54 10.72
CA PRO A 120 7.68 3.44 11.77
C PRO A 120 8.53 4.61 11.25
N MET A 121 9.42 4.37 10.29
CA MET A 121 10.29 5.42 9.76
C MET A 121 9.55 6.36 8.81
N VAL A 122 8.53 5.89 8.09
CA VAL A 122 7.64 6.77 7.32
C VAL A 122 6.83 7.66 8.26
N LYS A 123 6.32 7.13 9.37
CA LYS A 123 5.64 7.92 10.41
C LYS A 123 6.58 8.97 11.02
N ASN A 124 7.79 8.57 11.40
CA ASN A 124 8.80 9.50 11.92
C ASN A 124 9.10 10.64 10.92
N ALA A 125 9.30 10.32 9.64
CA ALA A 125 9.51 11.33 8.61
C ALA A 125 8.30 12.26 8.42
N LEU A 126 7.07 11.75 8.54
CA LEU A 126 5.85 12.57 8.52
C LEU A 126 5.75 13.47 9.75
N GLU A 127 6.17 13.02 10.93
CA GLU A 127 6.26 13.84 12.14
C GLU A 127 7.26 14.99 11.96
N LEU A 128 8.46 14.74 11.42
CA LEU A 128 9.46 15.78 11.10
C LEU A 128 8.94 16.79 10.08
N LYS A 129 8.18 16.34 9.07
CA LYS A 129 7.49 17.23 8.14
C LYS A 129 6.45 18.10 8.86
N ASN A 130 5.58 17.47 9.64
CA ASN A 130 4.45 18.16 10.30
C ASN A 130 4.89 19.11 11.41
N SER A 131 6.01 18.82 12.10
CA SER A 131 6.65 19.74 13.06
C SER A 131 7.36 20.92 12.39
N GLY A 132 7.56 20.87 11.05
CA GLY A 132 8.26 21.90 10.28
C GLY A 132 9.79 21.80 10.34
N GLU A 133 10.33 20.72 10.90
CA GLU A 133 11.78 20.47 10.94
C GLU A 133 12.39 20.25 9.56
N LEU A 134 11.64 19.65 8.63
CA LEU A 134 12.05 19.52 7.23
C LEU A 134 11.86 20.82 6.43
N GLY A 135 11.10 21.79 6.95
CA GLY A 135 10.66 22.94 6.20
C GLY A 135 9.65 22.57 5.12
N GLU A 136 9.65 23.29 4.00
CA GLU A 136 8.80 22.98 2.84
C GLU A 136 9.40 21.80 2.06
N VAL A 137 8.66 20.70 1.95
CA VAL A 137 9.10 19.52 1.18
C VAL A 137 8.92 19.80 -0.31
N TYR A 138 9.98 19.66 -1.08
CA TYR A 138 9.98 19.92 -2.52
C TYR A 138 10.43 18.71 -3.36
N SER A 139 10.97 17.67 -2.75
CA SER A 139 11.35 16.45 -3.48
C SER A 139 11.08 15.19 -2.67
N VAL A 140 10.55 14.17 -3.37
CA VAL A 140 10.49 12.80 -2.88
C VAL A 140 11.05 11.87 -3.94
N GLU A 141 12.04 11.07 -3.56
CA GLU A 141 12.57 9.98 -4.39
C GLU A 141 12.16 8.66 -3.74
N ALA A 142 11.35 7.86 -4.43
CA ALA A 142 10.83 6.62 -3.88
C ALA A 142 11.09 5.44 -4.81
N HIS A 143 11.71 4.41 -4.24
CA HIS A 143 12.11 3.20 -4.94
C HIS A 143 11.57 1.96 -4.23
N MET A 144 10.79 1.15 -4.97
CA MET A 144 10.22 -0.10 -4.46
C MET A 144 10.29 -1.19 -5.53
N SER A 145 11.32 -1.99 -5.51
CA SER A 145 11.55 -3.06 -6.50
C SER A 145 11.64 -4.44 -5.84
N VAL A 146 11.55 -5.46 -6.68
CA VAL A 146 11.72 -6.87 -6.31
C VAL A 146 12.07 -7.68 -7.56
N PHE A 147 12.63 -8.87 -7.39
CA PHE A 147 12.79 -9.81 -8.49
C PHE A 147 11.64 -10.82 -8.46
N HIS A 148 10.69 -10.67 -9.37
CA HIS A 148 9.57 -11.60 -9.56
C HIS A 148 9.88 -12.66 -10.61
N ASP A 149 9.31 -13.85 -10.43
CA ASP A 149 9.38 -14.92 -11.39
C ASP A 149 8.60 -14.61 -12.69
N ARG A 150 8.75 -15.49 -13.68
CA ARG A 150 8.10 -15.34 -14.98
C ARG A 150 6.57 -15.34 -14.90
N ASN A 151 5.97 -16.12 -13.99
CA ASN A 151 4.52 -16.22 -13.88
C ASN A 151 3.93 -14.92 -13.33
N LYS A 152 4.58 -14.35 -12.29
CA LYS A 152 4.16 -13.06 -11.75
C LYS A 152 4.31 -11.95 -12.79
N ARG A 153 5.39 -11.91 -13.57
CA ARG A 153 5.56 -10.92 -14.65
C ARG A 153 4.54 -11.09 -15.79
N ARG A 154 4.15 -12.33 -16.15
CA ARG A 154 3.04 -12.56 -17.09
C ARG A 154 1.71 -12.06 -16.53
N TRP A 155 1.46 -12.23 -15.24
CA TRP A 155 0.28 -11.67 -14.59
C TRP A 155 0.30 -10.15 -14.59
N LEU A 156 1.44 -9.49 -14.32
CA LEU A 156 1.58 -8.04 -14.40
C LEU A 156 1.23 -7.48 -15.80
N LYS A 157 1.46 -8.23 -16.88
CA LYS A 157 1.07 -7.85 -18.24
C LYS A 157 -0.43 -7.59 -18.39
N THR A 158 -1.27 -8.17 -17.55
CA THR A 158 -2.73 -7.97 -17.59
C THR A 158 -3.17 -6.58 -17.11
N PHE A 159 -2.24 -5.78 -16.57
CA PHE A 159 -2.50 -4.42 -16.14
C PHE A 159 -1.66 -3.41 -16.91
N LYS A 160 -2.27 -2.28 -17.26
CA LYS A 160 -1.54 -1.12 -17.74
C LYS A 160 -0.73 -0.53 -16.59
N GLY A 161 0.51 -0.12 -16.85
CA GLY A 161 1.45 0.26 -15.80
C GLY A 161 2.10 -0.93 -15.08
N GLY A 162 1.61 -2.17 -15.27
CA GLY A 162 2.25 -3.39 -14.74
C GLY A 162 2.76 -3.27 -13.32
N MET A 163 4.08 -3.07 -13.18
CA MET A 163 4.71 -2.94 -11.86
C MET A 163 4.36 -1.62 -11.16
N MET A 164 4.09 -0.53 -11.90
CA MET A 164 3.60 0.73 -11.34
C MET A 164 2.23 0.53 -10.65
N PHE A 165 1.31 -0.19 -11.29
CA PHE A 165 0.03 -0.57 -10.69
C PHE A 165 0.23 -1.41 -9.43
N TYR A 166 1.12 -2.41 -9.47
CA TYR A 166 1.22 -3.43 -8.42
C TYR A 166 1.99 -2.98 -7.18
N LEU A 167 3.23 -2.45 -7.32
CA LEU A 167 4.05 -1.94 -6.21
C LEU A 167 4.17 -0.42 -6.20
N GLY A 168 4.15 0.22 -7.38
CA GLY A 168 4.24 1.66 -7.49
C GLY A 168 3.17 2.40 -6.70
N CYS A 169 1.99 1.80 -6.54
CA CYS A 169 0.90 2.37 -5.73
C CYS A 169 1.32 2.72 -4.30
N HIS A 170 2.16 1.91 -3.64
CA HIS A 170 2.65 2.20 -2.29
C HIS A 170 3.53 3.44 -2.21
N ILE A 171 4.42 3.62 -3.18
CA ILE A 171 5.35 4.74 -3.18
C ILE A 171 4.76 6.01 -3.78
N ILE A 172 3.71 5.90 -4.59
CA ILE A 172 2.85 7.02 -4.98
C ILE A 172 2.09 7.54 -3.75
N ASP A 173 1.48 6.64 -2.97
CA ASP A 173 0.82 7.00 -1.71
C ASP A 173 1.80 7.70 -0.76
N ALA A 174 2.99 7.14 -0.55
CA ALA A 174 4.03 7.77 0.26
C ALA A 174 4.39 9.19 -0.24
N ALA A 175 4.61 9.38 -1.54
CA ALA A 175 4.89 10.69 -2.11
C ALA A 175 3.74 11.68 -1.87
N CYS A 176 2.48 11.24 -2.04
CA CYS A 176 1.30 12.06 -1.77
C CYS A 176 1.15 12.43 -0.27
N LEU A 177 1.57 11.57 0.65
CA LEU A 177 1.58 11.89 2.10
C LEU A 177 2.58 13.02 2.40
N PHE A 178 3.71 13.07 1.72
CA PHE A 178 4.73 14.10 1.92
C PHE A 178 4.46 15.40 1.16
N MET A 179 3.97 15.35 -0.06
CA MET A 179 3.85 16.51 -0.94
C MET A 179 2.41 16.89 -1.30
N GLY A 180 1.41 16.10 -0.88
CA GLY A 180 0.05 16.23 -1.39
C GLY A 180 -0.11 15.61 -2.77
N PHE A 181 -1.19 15.98 -3.49
CA PHE A 181 -1.43 15.47 -4.84
C PHE A 181 -0.73 16.35 -5.88
N PRO A 182 -0.16 15.72 -6.95
CA PRO A 182 0.56 16.44 -7.98
C PRO A 182 -0.37 17.24 -8.91
N ASP A 183 0.17 18.32 -9.52
CA ASP A 183 -0.49 19.09 -10.56
C ASP A 183 -0.50 18.31 -11.89
N GLU A 184 0.55 17.52 -12.16
CA GLU A 184 0.71 16.71 -13.38
C GLU A 184 1.42 15.39 -13.04
N VAL A 185 1.05 14.31 -13.75
CA VAL A 185 1.70 13.00 -13.66
C VAL A 185 2.26 12.63 -15.03
N ILE A 186 3.55 12.31 -15.09
CA ILE A 186 4.24 11.89 -16.34
C ILE A 186 4.56 10.40 -16.20
N PRO A 187 3.80 9.50 -16.85
CA PRO A 187 4.08 8.07 -16.85
C PRO A 187 5.24 7.74 -17.80
N LEU A 188 6.21 6.93 -17.32
CA LEU A 188 7.40 6.54 -18.06
C LEU A 188 7.65 5.02 -17.98
N SER A 189 6.62 4.24 -17.65
CA SER A 189 6.73 2.78 -17.53
C SER A 189 7.08 2.12 -18.85
N THR A 190 7.92 1.06 -18.79
CA THR A 190 8.37 0.33 -19.97
C THR A 190 8.61 -1.16 -19.65
N SER A 191 8.82 -1.96 -20.67
CA SER A 191 9.23 -3.36 -20.55
C SER A 191 10.75 -3.45 -20.53
N THR A 192 11.33 -4.23 -19.59
CA THR A 192 12.75 -4.57 -19.63
C THR A 192 13.08 -5.62 -20.70
N GLY A 193 12.06 -6.32 -21.21
CA GLY A 193 12.25 -7.46 -22.12
C GLY A 193 12.87 -8.69 -21.47
N ASN A 194 13.07 -8.69 -20.16
CA ASN A 194 13.70 -9.80 -19.44
C ASN A 194 12.91 -11.10 -19.62
N ASP A 195 13.60 -12.20 -19.86
CA ASP A 195 13.04 -13.54 -20.20
C ASP A 195 12.10 -13.54 -21.43
N GLY A 196 12.19 -12.54 -22.31
CA GLY A 196 11.32 -12.40 -23.47
C GLY A 196 9.84 -12.10 -23.10
N ILE A 197 9.59 -11.59 -21.89
CA ILE A 197 8.25 -11.20 -21.44
C ILE A 197 8.07 -9.73 -21.70
N ASP A 198 7.16 -9.40 -22.61
CA ASP A 198 6.73 -8.03 -22.87
C ASP A 198 5.64 -7.65 -21.85
N CYS A 199 6.07 -7.02 -20.75
CA CYS A 199 5.20 -6.42 -19.74
C CYS A 199 5.86 -5.15 -19.20
N GLU A 200 5.08 -4.21 -18.69
CA GLU A 200 5.60 -3.00 -18.04
C GLU A 200 6.16 -3.37 -16.65
N ASP A 201 7.24 -4.14 -16.65
CA ASP A 201 7.93 -4.61 -15.45
C ASP A 201 8.94 -3.60 -14.88
N PHE A 202 9.26 -2.53 -15.63
CA PHE A 202 9.93 -1.33 -15.14
C PHE A 202 8.92 -0.18 -15.08
N GLY A 203 8.44 0.11 -13.87
CA GLY A 203 7.55 1.23 -13.61
C GLY A 203 8.33 2.47 -13.23
N CYS A 204 8.06 3.58 -13.92
CA CYS A 204 8.61 4.89 -13.61
C CYS A 204 7.56 5.96 -13.83
N ALA A 205 7.51 6.97 -12.94
CA ALA A 205 6.67 8.14 -13.09
C ALA A 205 7.31 9.35 -12.42
N ILE A 206 7.04 10.55 -12.97
CA ILE A 206 7.34 11.83 -12.32
C ILE A 206 6.02 12.46 -11.92
N LEU A 207 5.89 12.79 -10.63
CA LEU A 207 4.78 13.58 -10.09
C LEU A 207 5.27 15.03 -10.00
N LYS A 208 4.65 15.94 -10.75
CA LYS A 208 5.04 17.36 -10.79
C LYS A 208 4.17 18.18 -9.85
N TYR A 209 4.81 19.08 -9.14
CA TYR A 209 4.19 20.06 -8.24
C TYR A 209 4.70 21.44 -8.62
N SER A 210 3.97 22.49 -8.24
CA SER A 210 4.38 23.87 -8.48
C SER A 210 5.74 24.23 -7.84
N ASN A 211 6.11 23.56 -6.75
CA ASN A 211 7.35 23.81 -5.98
C ASN A 211 8.37 22.66 -6.02
N GLY A 212 8.15 21.63 -6.86
CA GLY A 212 9.07 20.50 -6.89
C GLY A 212 8.56 19.28 -7.64
N SER A 213 9.09 18.10 -7.32
CA SER A 213 8.69 16.85 -7.96
C SER A 213 8.96 15.62 -7.12
N ALA A 214 8.16 14.55 -7.35
CA ALA A 214 8.46 13.23 -6.83
C ALA A 214 8.85 12.27 -7.97
N TYR A 215 9.85 11.44 -7.69
CA TYR A 215 10.39 10.45 -8.62
C TYR A 215 10.03 9.05 -8.12
N ILE A 216 9.16 8.40 -8.86
CA ILE A 216 8.63 7.09 -8.51
C ILE A 216 9.27 6.05 -9.40
N ARG A 217 9.93 5.04 -8.80
CA ARG A 217 10.58 3.96 -9.53
C ARG A 217 10.30 2.61 -8.90
N THR A 218 9.90 1.64 -9.73
CA THR A 218 9.67 0.25 -9.33
C THR A 218 10.09 -0.70 -10.44
N CYS A 219 10.53 -1.91 -10.11
CA CYS A 219 10.92 -2.91 -11.11
C CYS A 219 10.64 -4.32 -10.60
N ALA A 220 10.06 -5.17 -11.48
CA ALA A 220 9.81 -6.58 -11.21
C ALA A 220 10.98 -7.50 -11.59
N SER A 221 12.02 -6.95 -12.21
CA SER A 221 13.20 -7.69 -12.72
C SER A 221 14.50 -7.22 -12.06
N GLU A 222 14.44 -6.51 -10.94
CA GLU A 222 15.61 -5.96 -10.28
C GLU A 222 16.22 -6.97 -9.32
N VAL A 223 17.44 -7.43 -9.63
CA VAL A 223 18.23 -8.29 -8.74
C VAL A 223 18.48 -7.55 -7.43
N ASN A 224 18.19 -8.22 -6.29
CA ASN A 224 18.26 -7.64 -4.95
C ASN A 224 17.39 -6.38 -4.76
N GLY A 225 16.32 -6.24 -5.56
CA GLY A 225 15.45 -5.06 -5.55
C GLY A 225 14.76 -4.81 -4.20
N PHE A 226 14.43 -5.86 -3.46
CA PHE A 226 13.83 -5.73 -2.14
C PHE A 226 14.75 -4.99 -1.14
N ALA A 227 16.01 -5.36 -1.08
CA ALA A 227 16.98 -4.74 -0.18
C ALA A 227 17.32 -3.28 -0.53
N ARG A 228 16.99 -2.85 -1.76
CA ARG A 228 17.24 -1.49 -2.25
C ARG A 228 16.06 -0.53 -2.09
N ARG A 229 14.97 -0.99 -1.49
CA ARG A 229 13.79 -0.14 -1.26
C ARG A 229 14.14 1.04 -0.38
N SER A 230 13.79 2.24 -0.86
CA SER A 230 14.14 3.49 -0.17
C SER A 230 13.11 4.58 -0.45
N ILE A 231 12.99 5.51 0.49
CA ILE A 231 12.25 6.76 0.32
C ILE A 231 13.14 7.89 0.84
N THR A 232 13.46 8.84 -0.02
CA THR A 232 14.18 10.06 0.36
C THR A 232 13.22 11.23 0.25
N VAL A 233 13.10 12.00 1.33
CA VAL A 233 12.24 13.19 1.43
C VAL A 233 13.15 14.39 1.66
N THR A 234 13.12 15.37 0.77
CA THR A 234 13.94 16.59 0.87
C THR A 234 13.08 17.82 1.01
N GLY A 235 13.32 18.56 2.06
CA GLY A 235 12.71 19.86 2.33
C GLY A 235 13.74 20.98 2.43
N THR A 236 13.27 22.21 2.61
CA THR A 236 14.12 23.40 2.67
C THR A 236 15.01 23.47 3.92
N LYS A 237 14.73 22.66 4.96
CA LYS A 237 15.46 22.64 6.22
C LYS A 237 16.05 21.27 6.57
N GLY A 238 15.76 20.23 5.81
CA GLY A 238 16.29 18.91 6.12
C GLY A 238 15.96 17.86 5.07
N THR A 239 16.68 16.76 5.16
CA THR A 239 16.48 15.56 4.32
C THR A 239 16.36 14.33 5.21
N VAL A 240 15.38 13.48 4.91
CA VAL A 240 15.22 12.16 5.51
C VAL A 240 15.42 11.12 4.42
N GLN A 241 16.35 10.20 4.63
CA GLN A 241 16.55 9.03 3.78
C GLN A 241 16.15 7.77 4.55
N ILE A 242 15.04 7.16 4.17
CA ILE A 242 14.58 5.88 4.73
C ILE A 242 15.17 4.77 3.88
N HIS A 243 16.13 4.01 4.44
CA HIS A 243 16.79 2.90 3.76
C HIS A 243 17.48 1.96 4.77
N PRO A 244 17.12 0.67 4.79
CA PRO A 244 16.00 0.06 4.04
C PRO A 244 14.64 0.52 4.57
N THR A 245 13.66 0.66 3.69
CA THR A 245 12.28 0.89 4.14
C THR A 245 11.75 -0.29 4.96
N GLU A 246 12.26 -1.48 4.64
CA GLU A 246 11.92 -2.72 5.35
C GLU A 246 13.02 -3.77 5.13
N ARG A 247 13.41 -4.45 6.20
CA ARG A 247 14.34 -5.57 6.19
C ARG A 247 13.82 -6.65 7.12
N HIS A 248 13.73 -7.89 6.64
CA HIS A 248 13.36 -9.03 7.47
C HIS A 248 14.41 -9.29 8.55
N ILE A 249 13.95 -9.50 9.79
CA ILE A 249 14.82 -9.86 10.91
C ILE A 249 14.87 -11.37 11.10
N VAL A 250 13.76 -12.05 10.80
CA VAL A 250 13.62 -13.50 10.95
C VAL A 250 13.20 -14.09 9.60
N ASN A 251 13.91 -15.12 9.15
CA ASN A 251 13.56 -15.90 7.95
C ASN A 251 12.49 -16.96 8.26
N ASP A 252 11.51 -16.63 9.06
CA ASP A 252 10.36 -17.47 9.31
C ASP A 252 9.18 -16.92 8.51
N ASP A 253 8.65 -17.71 7.57
CA ASP A 253 7.49 -17.35 6.75
C ASP A 253 6.23 -17.02 7.58
N THR A 254 6.24 -17.31 8.86
CA THR A 254 5.12 -17.07 9.79
C THR A 254 5.24 -15.76 10.57
N ALA A 255 6.44 -15.23 10.77
CA ALA A 255 6.70 -13.99 11.51
C ALA A 255 7.30 -12.95 10.57
N LEU A 256 6.47 -12.03 10.07
CA LEU A 256 6.90 -10.91 9.23
C LEU A 256 7.40 -9.74 10.09
N ASP A 257 8.32 -10.04 11.02
CA ASP A 257 8.96 -9.00 11.79
C ASP A 257 10.02 -8.31 10.93
N LEU A 258 9.81 -7.02 10.76
CA LEU A 258 10.63 -6.14 9.96
C LEU A 258 11.29 -5.08 10.81
N VAL A 259 12.39 -4.53 10.32
CA VAL A 259 12.92 -3.25 10.77
C VAL A 259 13.01 -2.28 9.59
N SER A 260 12.90 -1.00 9.91
CA SER A 260 13.10 0.13 8.99
C SER A 260 14.16 1.05 9.58
N GLU A 261 14.99 1.64 8.75
CA GLU A 261 16.07 2.53 9.18
C GLU A 261 15.96 3.85 8.42
N ALA A 262 16.31 4.96 9.08
CA ALA A 262 16.31 6.28 8.48
C ALA A 262 17.53 7.10 8.89
N HIS A 263 18.07 7.84 7.94
CA HIS A 263 19.09 8.85 8.15
C HIS A 263 18.46 10.24 7.99
N VAL A 264 18.57 11.08 9.02
CA VAL A 264 17.98 12.42 9.05
C VAL A 264 19.09 13.46 9.14
N THR A 265 19.13 14.36 8.17
CA THR A 265 20.05 15.51 8.17
C THR A 265 19.25 16.80 8.19
N LEU A 266 19.46 17.63 9.22
CA LEU A 266 18.81 18.93 9.35
C LEU A 266 19.80 20.06 9.04
N LEU A 267 19.30 21.15 8.46
CA LEU A 267 20.09 22.34 8.14
C LEU A 267 20.63 22.97 9.41
N LYS A 268 21.93 23.23 9.42
CA LYS A 268 22.62 23.99 10.49
C LYS A 268 22.74 25.46 10.10
N ASP A 269 22.95 26.34 11.10
CA ASP A 269 23.11 27.79 10.90
C ASP A 269 24.24 28.17 9.93
N LYS A 270 25.24 27.30 9.84
CA LYS A 270 26.39 27.48 8.91
C LYS A 270 26.64 26.17 8.15
N PRO A 271 25.83 25.87 7.13
CA PRO A 271 26.01 24.65 6.35
C PRO A 271 27.34 24.70 5.60
N ASN A 272 28.07 23.60 5.63
CA ASN A 272 29.23 23.41 4.75
C ASN A 272 28.74 22.76 3.44
N PRO A 273 28.71 23.48 2.31
CA PRO A 273 28.17 22.93 1.06
C PRO A 273 28.97 21.74 0.50
N TRP A 274 30.23 21.59 0.96
CA TRP A 274 31.12 20.50 0.56
C TRP A 274 31.35 19.49 1.69
N GLY A 275 30.80 19.74 2.87
CA GLY A 275 30.93 18.86 4.02
C GLY A 275 29.89 17.73 4.01
N MET A 276 30.28 16.58 4.52
CA MET A 276 29.33 15.54 4.87
C MET A 276 28.87 15.77 6.30
N ASP A 277 27.64 16.24 6.44
CA ASP A 277 26.98 16.25 7.75
C ASP A 277 26.61 14.82 8.13
N SER A 278 27.01 14.39 9.32
CA SER A 278 26.79 13.02 9.77
C SER A 278 25.32 12.67 10.00
N GLY A 279 24.45 13.67 10.14
CA GLY A 279 23.03 13.44 10.41
C GLY A 279 22.77 12.62 11.68
N THR A 280 21.55 12.12 11.80
CA THR A 280 21.13 11.23 12.90
C THR A 280 20.53 9.95 12.31
N GLU A 281 21.02 8.81 12.78
CA GLU A 281 20.49 7.50 12.42
C GLU A 281 19.33 7.13 13.33
N TYR A 282 18.26 6.66 12.73
CA TYR A 282 17.10 6.10 13.42
C TYR A 282 16.88 4.67 12.96
N LYS A 283 16.47 3.83 13.89
CA LYS A 283 16.10 2.45 13.61
C LYS A 283 14.81 2.13 14.36
N SER A 284 13.88 1.48 13.68
CA SER A 284 12.64 1.05 14.33
C SER A 284 12.88 -0.13 15.26
N GLU A 285 12.04 -0.24 16.28
CA GLU A 285 11.77 -1.52 16.88
C GLU A 285 11.21 -2.51 15.84
N PRO A 286 11.32 -3.83 16.07
CA PRO A 286 10.67 -4.81 15.22
C PRO A 286 9.16 -4.55 15.09
N PHE A 287 8.64 -4.63 13.86
CA PHE A 287 7.21 -4.42 13.61
C PHE A 287 6.65 -5.42 12.61
N ASN A 288 5.39 -5.77 12.78
CA ASN A 288 4.64 -6.53 11.79
C ASN A 288 4.16 -5.62 10.66
N ARG A 289 4.29 -6.06 9.41
CA ARG A 289 3.89 -5.26 8.23
C ARG A 289 2.39 -5.05 8.13
N TYR A 290 1.58 -6.06 8.52
CA TYR A 290 0.15 -6.10 8.21
C TYR A 290 -0.73 -5.80 9.42
N ALA A 291 -0.35 -6.27 10.61
CA ALA A 291 -1.16 -6.11 11.81
C ALA A 291 -1.55 -4.65 12.10
N PRO A 292 -0.66 -3.63 12.00
CA PRO A 292 -1.02 -2.26 12.36
C PRO A 292 -2.18 -1.68 11.56
N MET A 293 -2.27 -1.96 10.24
CA MET A 293 -3.36 -1.45 9.41
C MET A 293 -4.69 -2.15 9.72
N LEU A 294 -4.65 -3.46 9.99
CA LEU A 294 -5.84 -4.24 10.34
C LEU A 294 -6.35 -3.85 11.74
N LEU A 295 -5.47 -3.68 12.71
CA LEU A 295 -5.82 -3.20 14.06
C LEU A 295 -6.44 -1.80 14.01
N GLN A 296 -5.90 -0.90 13.18
CA GLN A 296 -6.47 0.42 12.97
C GLN A 296 -7.88 0.34 12.36
N PHE A 297 -8.07 -0.54 11.39
CA PHE A 297 -9.41 -0.76 10.82
C PHE A 297 -10.39 -1.32 11.85
N ALA A 298 -9.97 -2.30 12.66
CA ALA A 298 -10.79 -2.82 13.74
C ALA A 298 -11.16 -1.74 14.77
N ALA A 299 -10.23 -0.84 15.11
CA ALA A 299 -10.50 0.30 15.99
C ALA A 299 -11.57 1.24 15.39
N GLN A 300 -11.49 1.53 14.08
CA GLN A 300 -12.52 2.32 13.39
C GLN A 300 -13.91 1.64 13.45
N VAL A 301 -13.96 0.32 13.24
CA VAL A 301 -15.22 -0.45 13.31
C VAL A 301 -15.84 -0.37 14.69
N ARG A 302 -15.03 -0.35 15.75
CA ARG A 302 -15.48 -0.17 17.14
C ARG A 302 -15.81 1.30 17.50
N GLY A 303 -15.60 2.24 16.58
CA GLY A 303 -15.81 3.67 16.85
C GLY A 303 -14.73 4.32 17.74
N GLU A 304 -13.56 3.71 17.84
CA GLU A 304 -12.43 4.24 18.60
C GLU A 304 -11.72 5.36 17.81
N GLU A 305 -11.13 6.31 18.52
CA GLU A 305 -10.31 7.36 17.90
C GLU A 305 -9.04 6.75 17.28
N GLY A 306 -8.63 7.26 16.10
CA GLY A 306 -7.43 6.80 15.44
C GLY A 306 -7.25 7.41 14.06
N TYR A 307 -6.21 6.95 13.36
CA TYR A 307 -5.88 7.41 12.02
C TYR A 307 -6.91 6.92 11.00
N VAL A 308 -7.62 7.85 10.39
CA VAL A 308 -8.57 7.58 9.30
C VAL A 308 -8.15 8.37 8.07
N MET A 309 -7.90 7.69 6.97
CA MET A 309 -7.65 8.37 5.71
C MET A 309 -8.98 8.88 5.12
N PRO A 310 -9.11 10.17 4.80
CA PRO A 310 -10.33 10.69 4.20
C PRO A 310 -10.63 10.03 2.85
N LEU A 311 -11.90 9.72 2.56
CA LEU A 311 -12.31 9.11 1.27
C LEU A 311 -11.92 9.97 0.07
N CYS A 312 -11.93 11.31 0.22
CA CYS A 312 -11.46 12.22 -0.84
C CYS A 312 -9.97 12.04 -1.16
N TYR A 313 -9.13 11.67 -0.18
CA TYR A 313 -7.74 11.30 -0.42
C TYR A 313 -7.65 10.00 -1.23
N GLU A 314 -8.41 8.98 -0.85
CA GLU A 314 -8.41 7.68 -1.53
C GLU A 314 -8.86 7.79 -3.00
N ARG A 315 -9.87 8.62 -3.29
CA ARG A 315 -10.31 8.92 -4.66
C ARG A 315 -9.19 9.57 -5.48
N LYS A 316 -8.51 10.58 -4.92
CA LYS A 316 -7.40 11.26 -5.58
C LYS A 316 -6.20 10.33 -5.78
N LEU A 317 -5.90 9.49 -4.80
CA LEU A 317 -4.80 8.52 -4.88
C LEU A 317 -5.03 7.52 -6.03
N MET A 318 -6.24 6.96 -6.13
CA MET A 318 -6.61 6.04 -7.22
C MET A 318 -6.47 6.72 -8.59
N LYS A 319 -6.92 7.97 -8.72
CA LYS A 319 -6.76 8.73 -9.97
C LYS A 319 -5.29 9.00 -10.29
N THR A 320 -4.48 9.37 -9.30
CA THR A 320 -3.03 9.59 -9.47
C THR A 320 -2.33 8.31 -9.90
N LEU A 321 -2.68 7.17 -9.32
CA LEU A 321 -2.17 5.86 -9.72
C LEU A 321 -2.53 5.53 -11.17
N ALA A 322 -3.78 5.74 -11.57
CA ALA A 322 -4.21 5.50 -12.95
C ALA A 322 -3.37 6.32 -13.93
N LEU A 323 -3.19 7.61 -13.68
CA LEU A 323 -2.35 8.50 -14.48
C LEU A 323 -0.88 8.02 -14.52
N ALA A 324 -0.32 7.58 -13.39
CA ALA A 324 1.04 7.03 -13.32
C ALA A 324 1.18 5.70 -14.09
N CYS A 325 0.10 4.95 -14.25
CA CYS A 325 0.01 3.78 -15.13
C CYS A 325 -0.21 4.16 -16.60
N GLY A 326 -0.37 5.46 -16.94
CA GLY A 326 -0.71 5.93 -18.28
C GLY A 326 -2.15 5.60 -18.66
N ALA A 327 -3.06 5.54 -17.70
CA ALA A 327 -4.48 5.28 -17.88
C ALA A 327 -5.33 6.44 -17.34
N ASP A 328 -6.51 6.67 -17.96
CA ASP A 328 -7.46 7.64 -17.43
C ASP A 328 -8.42 7.03 -16.41
N ASN A 329 -8.86 5.80 -16.65
CA ASN A 329 -9.86 5.11 -15.83
C ASN A 329 -9.53 3.62 -15.59
N GLU A 330 -9.37 2.83 -16.65
CA GLU A 330 -9.22 1.37 -16.60
C GLU A 330 -7.75 0.96 -16.72
N MET A 331 -7.24 0.26 -15.74
CA MET A 331 -5.87 -0.28 -15.71
C MET A 331 -5.84 -1.78 -16.05
N LYS A 332 -6.97 -2.50 -16.08
CA LYS A 332 -7.05 -3.87 -16.59
C LYS A 332 -6.95 -3.86 -18.13
N ARG A 333 -6.17 -4.78 -18.71
CA ARG A 333 -6.03 -4.99 -20.16
C ARG A 333 -6.88 -6.14 -20.63
#